data_e69524dfd8245d8e8674d6db33c9cb7f
#
_entry.id   e69524dfd8245d8e8674d6db33c9cb7f
#
_cell.length_a   1.000
_cell.length_b   1.000
_cell.length_c   1.000
_cell.angle_alpha   90.00
_cell.angle_beta   90.00
_cell.angle_gamma   90.00
#
_symmetry.space_group_name_H-M   'P 1'
#
loop_
_entity.id
_entity.type
_entity.pdbx_description
1 polymer ?
#
loop_
_entity_poly.entity_id
_entity_poly.type
_entity_poly.pdbx_seq_one_letter_code
_entity_poly.pdbx_strand_id
1 'polypeptide(L)'
;MDTKTIRNIFSGEYKYWSDVDVSLPKKEIVVIIRDLSGGAYEVFQESIMGETQISANAIQSPSMGALGTKIAENENAIGYASYGVYNQNKDKLFALKVDGIEPTKENILNGSYKIQRPLMFIKNSELSENENEFVNYIFSDLGKQIVNENGYIAVE
;
A
#
# COMPACT_ATOMS: atom_id res chain seq x y z
N MET A 1 -11.71 -7.28 4.06
CA MET A 1 -11.08 -8.39 4.83
C MET A 1 -10.63 -7.87 6.19
N ASP A 2 -10.61 -8.72 7.21
CA ASP A 2 -9.96 -8.37 8.48
C ASP A 2 -8.45 -8.59 8.42
N THR A 3 -7.73 -7.96 9.34
CA THR A 3 -6.26 -8.04 9.44
C THR A 3 -5.76 -9.49 9.60
N LYS A 4 -6.49 -10.35 10.32
CA LYS A 4 -6.12 -11.76 10.51
C LYS A 4 -6.19 -12.55 9.20
N THR A 5 -7.25 -12.37 8.44
CA THR A 5 -7.41 -13.01 7.13
C THR A 5 -6.31 -12.59 6.17
N ILE A 6 -5.99 -11.28 6.10
CA ILE A 6 -4.88 -10.78 5.27
C ILE A 6 -3.56 -11.42 5.71
N ARG A 7 -3.28 -11.48 7.01
CA ARG A 7 -2.08 -12.12 7.55
C ARG A 7 -1.97 -13.59 7.14
N ASN A 8 -3.05 -14.37 7.24
CA ASN A 8 -3.08 -15.78 6.86
C ASN A 8 -2.84 -15.99 5.36
N ILE A 9 -3.32 -15.08 4.52
CA ILE A 9 -3.03 -15.09 3.07
C ILE A 9 -1.53 -14.85 2.83
N PHE A 10 -1.00 -13.76 3.39
CA PHE A 10 0.38 -13.36 3.12
C PHE A 10 1.42 -14.29 3.77
N SER A 11 1.10 -14.96 4.86
CA SER A 11 1.95 -16.01 5.46
C SER A 11 1.91 -17.33 4.70
N GLY A 12 0.92 -17.54 3.81
CA GLY A 12 0.70 -18.79 3.10
C GLY A 12 -0.07 -19.85 3.90
N GLU A 13 -0.65 -19.48 5.04
CA GLU A 13 -1.58 -20.33 5.79
C GLU A 13 -2.83 -20.62 4.96
N TYR A 14 -3.40 -19.56 4.31
CA TYR A 14 -4.43 -19.70 3.30
C TYR A 14 -3.80 -19.80 1.91
N LYS A 15 -4.02 -20.93 1.23
CA LYS A 15 -3.46 -21.21 -0.10
C LYS A 15 -4.45 -21.00 -1.22
N TYR A 16 -5.72 -21.15 -0.94
CA TYR A 16 -6.80 -21.01 -1.91
C TYR A 16 -7.82 -19.97 -1.45
N TRP A 17 -8.46 -19.32 -2.39
CA TRP A 17 -9.55 -18.38 -2.07
C TRP A 17 -10.68 -19.03 -1.27
N SER A 18 -10.93 -20.35 -1.47
CA SER A 18 -11.86 -21.12 -0.66
C SER A 18 -11.44 -21.29 0.81
N ASP A 19 -10.18 -21.06 1.16
CA ASP A 19 -9.72 -21.08 2.56
C ASP A 19 -10.12 -19.77 3.27
N VAL A 20 -10.31 -18.69 2.51
CA VAL A 20 -10.81 -17.40 3.00
C VAL A 20 -12.32 -17.46 3.24
N ASP A 21 -13.07 -17.98 2.26
CA ASP A 21 -14.51 -18.20 2.33
C ASP A 21 -14.87 -19.39 1.44
N VAL A 22 -15.59 -20.36 2.00
CA VAL A 22 -15.99 -21.59 1.30
C VAL A 22 -16.89 -21.35 0.09
N SER A 23 -17.50 -20.19 -0.02
CA SER A 23 -18.29 -19.77 -1.19
C SER A 23 -17.43 -19.34 -2.38
N LEU A 24 -16.14 -19.04 -2.15
CA LEU A 24 -15.20 -18.64 -3.20
C LEU A 24 -14.64 -19.88 -3.94
N PRO A 25 -14.22 -19.71 -5.20
CA PRO A 25 -13.66 -20.81 -5.96
C PRO A 25 -12.34 -21.32 -5.36
N LYS A 26 -12.09 -22.63 -5.47
CA LYS A 26 -10.82 -23.22 -5.07
C LYS A 26 -9.72 -22.89 -6.09
N LYS A 27 -9.35 -21.61 -6.14
CA LYS A 27 -8.24 -21.05 -6.93
C LYS A 27 -7.08 -20.70 -6.02
N GLU A 28 -5.87 -21.02 -6.45
CA GLU A 28 -4.66 -20.69 -5.69
C GLU A 28 -4.49 -19.17 -5.60
N ILE A 29 -4.17 -18.68 -4.39
CA ILE A 29 -3.92 -17.25 -4.14
C ILE A 29 -2.49 -16.92 -4.58
N VAL A 30 -2.34 -15.93 -5.43
CA VAL A 30 -1.04 -15.41 -5.87
C VAL A 30 -0.71 -14.16 -5.06
N VAL A 31 0.20 -14.28 -4.11
CA VAL A 31 0.65 -13.17 -3.26
C VAL A 31 1.78 -12.42 -3.96
N ILE A 32 1.61 -11.11 -4.16
CA ILE A 32 2.60 -10.23 -4.79
C ILE A 32 2.99 -9.14 -3.81
N ILE A 33 4.31 -9.00 -3.57
CA ILE A 33 4.88 -8.05 -2.59
C ILE A 33 5.93 -7.14 -3.23
N ARG A 34 6.23 -6.02 -2.55
CA ARG A 34 7.45 -5.25 -2.83
C ARG A 34 8.67 -6.06 -2.43
N ASP A 35 9.80 -5.80 -3.07
CA ASP A 35 11.08 -6.29 -2.57
C ASP A 35 11.34 -5.81 -1.13
N LEU A 36 12.12 -6.56 -0.39
CA LEU A 36 12.33 -6.36 1.05
C LEU A 36 13.07 -5.06 1.39
N SER A 37 13.67 -4.39 0.41
CA SER A 37 14.38 -3.11 0.60
C SER A 37 13.45 -1.89 0.58
N GLY A 38 12.19 -2.08 0.22
CA GLY A 38 11.23 -1.00 0.09
C GLY A 38 10.49 -0.68 1.40
N GLY A 39 10.47 0.59 1.82
CA GLY A 39 9.73 0.99 3.02
C GLY A 39 8.23 0.68 3.02
N ALA A 40 7.64 0.33 1.87
CA ALA A 40 6.28 -0.18 1.82
C ALA A 40 6.18 -1.61 2.36
N TYR A 41 7.24 -2.41 2.24
CA TYR A 41 7.33 -3.71 2.89
C TYR A 41 7.31 -3.54 4.42
N GLU A 42 8.11 -2.64 4.96
CA GLU A 42 8.16 -2.36 6.41
C GLU A 42 6.80 -1.95 6.95
N VAL A 43 6.13 -1.00 6.28
CA VAL A 43 4.78 -0.56 6.68
C VAL A 43 3.78 -1.72 6.69
N PHE A 44 3.80 -2.56 5.67
CA PHE A 44 2.90 -3.71 5.61
C PHE A 44 3.26 -4.76 6.67
N GLN A 45 4.56 -5.02 6.90
CA GLN A 45 5.03 -5.92 7.94
C GLN A 45 4.57 -5.45 9.32
N GLU A 46 4.74 -4.16 9.65
CA GLU A 46 4.37 -3.62 10.96
C GLU A 46 2.85 -3.56 11.16
N SER A 47 2.11 -3.05 10.16
CA SER A 47 0.67 -2.77 10.32
C SER A 47 -0.21 -4.02 10.20
N ILE A 48 0.21 -5.03 9.44
CA ILE A 48 -0.58 -6.24 9.14
C ILE A 48 0.07 -7.51 9.68
N MET A 49 1.34 -7.76 9.37
CA MET A 49 1.99 -9.04 9.65
C MET A 49 2.44 -9.16 11.12
N GLY A 50 2.90 -8.07 11.72
CA GLY A 50 3.51 -8.10 13.06
C GLY A 50 4.76 -9.00 13.05
N GLU A 51 4.80 -10.00 13.92
CA GLU A 51 5.91 -10.98 13.99
C GLU A 51 5.78 -12.12 12.95
N THR A 52 4.63 -12.23 12.27
CA THR A 52 4.41 -13.27 11.26
C THR A 52 5.19 -12.95 9.99
N GLN A 53 5.93 -13.91 9.48
CA GLN A 53 6.70 -13.73 8.24
C GLN A 53 5.81 -13.89 7.01
N ILE A 54 6.10 -13.11 5.99
CA ILE A 54 5.51 -13.30 4.67
C ILE A 54 6.08 -14.58 4.05
N SER A 55 5.23 -15.33 3.37
CA SER A 55 5.59 -16.58 2.70
C SER A 55 6.76 -16.40 1.73
N ALA A 56 7.71 -17.31 1.75
CA ALA A 56 8.80 -17.36 0.78
C ALA A 56 8.34 -17.57 -0.67
N ASN A 57 7.09 -18.04 -0.86
CA ASN A 57 6.47 -18.21 -2.18
C ASN A 57 5.86 -16.92 -2.73
N ALA A 58 5.84 -15.83 -1.96
CA ALA A 58 5.35 -14.54 -2.45
C ALA A 58 6.23 -13.99 -3.58
N ILE A 59 5.60 -13.54 -4.66
CA ILE A 59 6.28 -12.99 -5.83
C ILE A 59 6.75 -11.58 -5.52
N GLN A 60 8.05 -11.35 -5.56
CA GLN A 60 8.62 -10.03 -5.34
C GLN A 60 8.54 -9.16 -6.61
N SER A 61 8.33 -7.87 -6.42
CA SER A 61 8.30 -6.86 -7.48
C SER A 61 9.25 -5.70 -7.15
N PRO A 62 10.02 -5.23 -8.13
CA PRO A 62 11.06 -4.22 -7.93
C PRO A 62 10.50 -2.81 -7.73
N SER A 63 9.24 -2.57 -8.06
CA SER A 63 8.58 -1.27 -7.89
C SER A 63 7.09 -1.43 -7.60
N MET A 64 6.46 -0.36 -7.05
CA MET A 64 5.02 -0.32 -6.83
C MET A 64 4.22 -0.40 -8.14
N GLY A 65 4.71 0.22 -9.21
CA GLY A 65 4.09 0.13 -10.53
C GLY A 65 4.11 -1.30 -11.07
N ALA A 66 5.27 -1.97 -11.01
CA ALA A 66 5.40 -3.37 -11.45
C ALA A 66 4.52 -4.32 -10.60
N LEU A 67 4.37 -4.03 -9.30
CA LEU A 67 3.49 -4.78 -8.41
C LEU A 67 2.02 -4.61 -8.84
N GLY A 68 1.57 -3.38 -9.07
CA GLY A 68 0.21 -3.09 -9.53
C GLY A 68 -0.10 -3.76 -10.88
N THR A 69 0.83 -3.73 -11.82
CA THR A 69 0.69 -4.41 -13.13
C THR A 69 0.50 -5.91 -12.95
N LYS A 70 1.35 -6.57 -12.15
CA LYS A 70 1.25 -8.02 -11.90
C LYS A 70 -0.08 -8.41 -11.25
N ILE A 71 -0.60 -7.58 -10.33
CA ILE A 71 -1.93 -7.83 -9.73
C ILE A 71 -3.02 -7.69 -10.79
N ALA A 72 -2.97 -6.63 -11.61
CA ALA A 72 -3.96 -6.37 -12.66
C ALA A 72 -4.00 -7.46 -13.74
N GLU A 73 -2.91 -8.16 -13.98
CA GLU A 73 -2.78 -9.25 -14.95
C GLU A 73 -3.23 -10.62 -14.42
N ASN A 74 -3.51 -10.75 -13.12
CA ASN A 74 -3.85 -12.03 -12.50
C ASN A 74 -5.06 -11.89 -11.56
N GLU A 75 -6.21 -12.41 -11.99
CA GLU A 75 -7.47 -12.37 -11.24
C GLU A 75 -7.43 -13.04 -9.84
N ASN A 76 -6.44 -13.92 -9.60
CA ASN A 76 -6.25 -14.60 -8.33
C ASN A 76 -5.17 -13.93 -7.47
N ALA A 77 -4.62 -12.79 -7.91
CA ALA A 77 -3.57 -12.10 -7.19
C ALA A 77 -4.11 -11.18 -6.09
N ILE A 78 -3.31 -11.06 -5.05
CA ILE A 78 -3.45 -10.07 -3.99
C ILE A 78 -2.07 -9.47 -3.68
N GLY A 79 -2.05 -8.18 -3.34
CA GLY A 79 -0.83 -7.49 -2.92
C GLY A 79 -1.17 -6.17 -2.25
N TYR A 80 -0.15 -5.47 -1.78
CA TYR A 80 -0.31 -4.12 -1.26
C TYR A 80 0.33 -3.11 -2.22
N ALA A 81 -0.40 -2.10 -2.61
CA ALA A 81 0.06 -1.06 -3.54
C ALA A 81 -0.03 0.33 -2.91
N SER A 82 0.72 1.29 -3.47
CA SER A 82 0.52 2.69 -3.08
C SER A 82 -0.82 3.21 -3.57
N TYR A 83 -1.35 4.22 -2.87
CA TYR A 83 -2.58 4.90 -3.25
C TYR A 83 -2.53 5.43 -4.69
N GLY A 84 -1.36 5.92 -5.12
CA GLY A 84 -1.15 6.38 -6.49
C GLY A 84 -1.27 5.29 -7.55
N VAL A 85 -0.66 4.13 -7.32
CA VAL A 85 -0.78 2.99 -8.23
C VAL A 85 -2.22 2.52 -8.34
N TYR A 86 -2.95 2.47 -7.22
CA TYR A 86 -4.38 2.17 -7.24
C TYR A 86 -5.17 3.22 -8.04
N ASN A 87 -4.95 4.51 -7.80
CA ASN A 87 -5.64 5.59 -8.50
C ASN A 87 -5.42 5.58 -10.01
N GLN A 88 -4.22 5.23 -10.46
CA GLN A 88 -3.88 5.13 -11.89
C GLN A 88 -4.45 3.88 -12.57
N ASN A 89 -4.91 2.90 -11.79
CA ASN A 89 -5.39 1.61 -12.29
C ASN A 89 -6.76 1.20 -11.73
N LYS A 90 -7.62 2.16 -11.40
CA LYS A 90 -8.95 1.93 -10.80
C LYS A 90 -9.89 1.06 -11.63
N ASP A 91 -9.65 1.00 -12.93
CA ASP A 91 -10.37 0.14 -13.89
C ASP A 91 -9.98 -1.33 -13.81
N LYS A 92 -8.81 -1.63 -13.22
CA LYS A 92 -8.23 -2.99 -13.14
C LYS A 92 -7.95 -3.48 -11.72
N LEU A 93 -7.88 -2.57 -10.75
CA LEU A 93 -7.55 -2.89 -9.37
C LEU A 93 -8.71 -2.57 -8.44
N PHE A 94 -8.97 -3.48 -7.51
CA PHE A 94 -9.89 -3.26 -6.40
C PHE A 94 -9.14 -3.01 -5.11
N ALA A 95 -9.43 -1.88 -4.45
CA ALA A 95 -8.91 -1.61 -3.11
C ALA A 95 -9.80 -2.29 -2.06
N LEU A 96 -9.17 -3.06 -1.19
CA LEU A 96 -9.87 -3.80 -0.14
C LEU A 96 -10.07 -2.94 1.11
N LYS A 97 -11.26 -3.05 1.72
CA LYS A 97 -11.45 -2.59 3.09
C LYS A 97 -10.62 -3.45 4.04
N VAL A 98 -9.92 -2.81 4.96
CA VAL A 98 -9.17 -3.47 6.04
C VAL A 98 -9.90 -3.22 7.35
N ASP A 99 -10.30 -4.28 8.05
CA ASP A 99 -11.13 -4.22 9.26
C ASP A 99 -12.41 -3.37 9.09
N GLY A 100 -13.02 -3.41 7.91
CA GLY A 100 -14.20 -2.64 7.56
C GLY A 100 -13.94 -1.19 7.10
N ILE A 101 -12.71 -0.69 7.20
CA ILE A 101 -12.32 0.67 6.83
C ILE A 101 -11.89 0.72 5.36
N GLU A 102 -12.43 1.65 4.60
CA GLU A 102 -12.06 1.91 3.20
C GLU A 102 -10.77 2.74 3.10
N PRO A 103 -9.92 2.51 2.09
CA PRO A 103 -8.75 3.35 1.82
C PRO A 103 -9.13 4.67 1.13
N THR A 104 -9.97 5.46 1.77
CA THR A 104 -10.31 6.82 1.31
C THR A 104 -9.22 7.80 1.74
N LYS A 105 -9.11 8.94 1.04
CA LYS A 105 -8.20 10.02 1.43
C LYS A 105 -8.40 10.41 2.90
N GLU A 106 -9.64 10.56 3.33
CA GLU A 106 -10.00 10.91 4.70
C GLU A 106 -9.51 9.87 5.71
N ASN A 107 -9.80 8.58 5.48
CA ASN A 107 -9.41 7.48 6.36
C ASN A 107 -7.89 7.26 6.42
N ILE A 108 -7.18 7.60 5.33
CA ILE A 108 -5.72 7.56 5.29
C ILE A 108 -5.14 8.72 6.11
N LEU A 109 -5.62 9.95 5.90
CA LEU A 109 -5.11 11.14 6.58
C LEU A 109 -5.40 11.14 8.10
N ASN A 110 -6.56 10.64 8.52
CA ASN A 110 -6.91 10.56 9.94
C ASN A 110 -6.37 9.31 10.65
N GLY A 111 -5.63 8.43 9.94
CA GLY A 111 -5.02 7.23 10.49
C GLY A 111 -5.97 6.05 10.72
N SER A 112 -7.24 6.14 10.33
CA SER A 112 -8.21 5.04 10.48
C SER A 112 -7.87 3.85 9.58
N TYR A 113 -7.34 4.10 8.38
CA TYR A 113 -6.84 3.04 7.50
C TYR A 113 -5.42 2.66 7.88
N LYS A 114 -5.22 1.47 8.42
CA LYS A 114 -3.97 1.03 9.06
C LYS A 114 -2.75 0.98 8.14
N ILE A 115 -2.92 0.66 6.86
CA ILE A 115 -1.81 0.52 5.90
C ILE A 115 -1.52 1.89 5.29
N GLN A 116 -0.89 2.75 6.05
CA GLN A 116 -0.52 4.10 5.62
C GLN A 116 0.75 4.57 6.32
N ARG A 117 1.47 5.50 5.70
CA ARG A 117 2.57 6.21 6.34
C ARG A 117 2.73 7.61 5.77
N PRO A 118 3.18 8.58 6.59
CA PRO A 118 3.60 9.88 6.08
C PRO A 118 4.95 9.78 5.36
N LEU A 119 5.15 10.64 4.37
CA LEU A 119 6.49 10.97 3.86
C LEU A 119 6.98 12.21 4.61
N MET A 120 8.21 12.16 5.10
CA MET A 120 8.79 13.22 5.92
C MET A 120 10.09 13.74 5.31
N PHE A 121 10.30 15.06 5.38
CA PHE A 121 11.61 15.64 5.17
C PHE A 121 12.37 15.59 6.50
N ILE A 122 13.60 15.10 6.48
CA ILE A 122 14.45 14.99 7.67
C ILE A 122 15.73 15.79 7.42
N LYS A 123 16.08 16.65 8.37
CA LYS A 123 17.34 17.39 8.40
C LYS A 123 17.89 17.44 9.82
N ASN A 124 19.20 17.52 9.96
CA ASN A 124 19.90 17.55 11.24
C ASN A 124 20.20 18.96 11.77
N SER A 125 19.73 20.01 11.09
CA SER A 125 19.95 21.42 11.44
C SER A 125 18.74 22.27 11.01
N GLU A 126 18.75 23.57 11.36
CA GLU A 126 17.78 24.55 10.85
C GLU A 126 17.81 24.60 9.30
N LEU A 127 16.64 24.82 8.70
CA LEU A 127 16.52 24.96 7.26
C LEU A 127 17.18 26.29 6.80
N SER A 128 17.96 26.21 5.74
CA SER A 128 18.43 27.42 5.04
C SER A 128 17.26 28.12 4.32
N GLU A 129 17.47 29.34 3.86
CA GLU A 129 16.45 30.11 3.15
C GLU A 129 15.90 29.35 1.92
N ASN A 130 16.79 28.85 1.06
CA ASN A 130 16.38 28.07 -0.13
C ASN A 130 15.63 26.78 0.21
N GLU A 131 16.01 26.11 1.30
CA GLU A 131 15.31 24.90 1.75
C GLU A 131 13.91 25.24 2.29
N ASN A 132 13.77 26.36 3.00
CA ASN A 132 12.47 26.87 3.42
C ASN A 132 11.57 27.22 2.23
N GLU A 133 12.12 27.86 1.19
CA GLU A 133 11.40 28.15 -0.05
C GLU A 133 10.93 26.88 -0.72
N PHE A 134 11.77 25.83 -0.81
CA PHE A 134 11.40 24.55 -1.38
C PHE A 134 10.26 23.88 -0.57
N VAL A 135 10.39 23.84 0.75
CA VAL A 135 9.34 23.26 1.63
C VAL A 135 8.04 24.06 1.47
N ASN A 136 8.08 25.38 1.49
CA ASN A 136 6.91 26.24 1.29
C ASN A 136 6.26 26.00 -0.08
N TYR A 137 7.07 25.79 -1.13
CA TYR A 137 6.55 25.44 -2.45
C TYR A 137 5.78 24.11 -2.44
N ILE A 138 6.30 23.07 -1.77
CA ILE A 138 5.62 21.77 -1.66
C ILE A 138 4.25 21.91 -0.97
N PHE A 139 4.16 22.78 0.05
CA PHE A 139 2.91 23.04 0.78
C PHE A 139 2.00 24.08 0.12
N SER A 140 2.44 24.74 -0.95
CA SER A 140 1.58 25.63 -1.74
C SER A 140 0.49 24.87 -2.49
N ASP A 141 -0.53 25.56 -2.97
CA ASP A 141 -1.62 24.95 -3.76
C ASP A 141 -1.08 24.22 -5.00
N LEU A 142 -0.11 24.80 -5.68
CA LEU A 142 0.54 24.18 -6.85
C LEU A 142 1.35 22.95 -6.44
N GLY A 143 2.12 23.02 -5.36
CA GLY A 143 2.85 21.87 -4.84
C GLY A 143 1.91 20.72 -4.42
N LYS A 144 0.84 21.02 -3.71
CA LYS A 144 -0.20 20.05 -3.34
C LYS A 144 -0.87 19.43 -4.56
N GLN A 145 -1.12 20.21 -5.60
CA GLN A 145 -1.64 19.69 -6.87
C GLN A 145 -0.68 18.66 -7.47
N ILE A 146 0.61 19.00 -7.58
CA ILE A 146 1.65 18.10 -8.11
C ILE A 146 1.73 16.81 -7.28
N VAL A 147 1.70 16.92 -5.94
CA VAL A 147 1.69 15.76 -5.04
C VAL A 147 0.52 14.82 -5.34
N ASN A 148 -0.68 15.37 -5.48
CA ASN A 148 -1.90 14.60 -5.77
C ASN A 148 -1.86 13.98 -7.18
N GLU A 149 -1.39 14.71 -8.19
CA GLU A 149 -1.25 14.22 -9.58
C GLU A 149 -0.24 13.05 -9.68
N ASN A 150 0.77 13.03 -8.82
CA ASN A 150 1.71 11.92 -8.71
C ASN A 150 1.22 10.76 -7.81
N GLY A 151 -0.04 10.81 -7.37
CA GLY A 151 -0.72 9.72 -6.70
C GLY A 151 -0.44 9.63 -5.19
N TYR A 152 0.14 10.66 -4.61
CA TYR A 152 0.24 10.82 -3.16
C TYR A 152 -0.98 11.60 -2.62
N ILE A 153 -1.08 11.68 -1.31
CA ILE A 153 -2.11 12.48 -0.64
C ILE A 153 -1.41 13.67 0.01
N ALA A 154 -1.69 14.87 -0.50
CA ALA A 154 -1.17 16.08 0.11
C ALA A 154 -1.83 16.29 1.49
N VAL A 155 -1.00 16.61 2.48
CA VAL A 155 -1.43 17.05 3.81
C VAL A 155 -1.77 18.54 3.80
N GLU A 156 -2.56 18.99 4.78
CA GLU A 156 -2.93 20.40 4.96
C GLU A 156 -1.79 21.23 5.55
#